data_b61b14669560f288b60e1b0954e6ad37
#
_entry.id   b61b14669560f288b60e1b0954e6ad37
#
_cell.length_a   1.000
_cell.length_b   1.000
_cell.length_c   1.000
_cell.angle_alpha   90.00
_cell.angle_beta   90.00
_cell.angle_gamma   90.00
#
_symmetry.space_group_name_H-M   'P 1'
#
loop_
_entity.id
_entity.type
_entity.pdbx_description
1 polymer ?
#
loop_
_entity_poly.entity_id
_entity_poly.type
_entity_poly.pdbx_seq_one_letter_code
_entity_poly.pdbx_strand_id
1 'polypeptide(L)'
;MYDRDYGWNDNGDLVRISGPRQTREYGYSATGRLESVRTLAPDLDIRIPYATDPAGNRLPDPELHPDSTLTAWPDNRIAEDAHYVYHYDEYGRLTEKTDLIPAGVIRTDDERTHHYHYDSQHRLVFYTRIQHGEPLVESRYLYDPLGRRMAKRVWRRERDLTGWMSLSRKPEMTWYGWDGDRLTTVQTDTTRIQTVYQPGSFAPLIRIETDNGEREKAQRRSLAEKLQQEGARRARRGFPAELVRLLDRLEEEIRADRVSSESRAWLAQCGLTVEQLARQVEPEYTPARKVHFYHCDHRGLPLALISEDGNTAWRGEYDEWGNQLNEENPYYLHQPYRLPGQQHDEESGLYYNRNRYYDPLQGRYITQDPIGLAGGWNLYNYPLNPIIRMDPLGLYNLYQLLYDVWHDDSYGTSSIDITGSGDLISLGGHTGLGVAFAKKKGEMLSDICIYATACGHAGIGGGINAAITYSETKSLPTSGVSNSVGVTVGGGVGGHFAYTYVVDVDNPESSTESVGIGAGVDASVMTLACRTWQECWVN
;
A
#
# COMPACT_ATOMS: atom_id res chain seq x y z
N MET A 1 -18.53 13.91 -17.11
CA MET A 1 -17.22 13.71 -17.76
C MET A 1 -16.16 14.22 -16.82
N TYR A 2 -15.13 13.42 -16.57
CA TYR A 2 -14.05 13.75 -15.63
C TYR A 2 -12.86 14.33 -16.38
N ASP A 3 -13.10 15.37 -17.16
CA ASP A 3 -12.07 16.06 -17.92
C ASP A 3 -11.26 16.96 -16.99
N ARG A 4 -9.93 16.86 -17.04
CA ARG A 4 -9.02 17.62 -16.19
C ARG A 4 -7.82 18.08 -16.98
N ASP A 5 -7.50 19.35 -16.81
CA ASP A 5 -6.27 19.94 -17.34
C ASP A 5 -5.27 20.12 -16.20
N TYR A 6 -4.01 19.76 -16.48
CA TYR A 6 -2.91 19.83 -15.52
C TYR A 6 -1.91 20.89 -15.95
N GLY A 7 -1.61 21.84 -15.08
CA GLY A 7 -0.63 22.89 -15.30
C GLY A 7 0.60 22.65 -14.43
N TRP A 8 1.78 22.68 -15.05
CA TRP A 8 3.08 22.45 -14.40
C TRP A 8 3.92 23.72 -14.45
N ASN A 9 4.77 23.92 -13.43
CA ASN A 9 5.78 24.99 -13.46
C ASN A 9 7.10 24.48 -14.09
N ASP A 10 8.06 25.41 -14.25
CA ASP A 10 9.37 25.09 -14.85
C ASP A 10 10.22 24.12 -14.01
N ASN A 11 9.89 23.94 -12.71
CA ASN A 11 10.55 22.99 -11.82
C ASN A 11 9.92 21.58 -11.87
N GLY A 12 8.86 21.38 -12.68
CA GLY A 12 8.12 20.13 -12.74
C GLY A 12 7.10 19.92 -11.62
N ASP A 13 6.78 20.96 -10.83
CA ASP A 13 5.71 20.84 -9.82
C ASP A 13 4.34 21.08 -10.48
N LEU A 14 3.37 20.29 -10.10
CA LEU A 14 1.99 20.45 -10.52
C LEU A 14 1.35 21.65 -9.79
N VAL A 15 1.17 22.77 -10.48
CA VAL A 15 0.67 24.01 -9.87
C VAL A 15 -0.82 24.24 -10.06
N ARG A 16 -1.47 23.51 -10.98
CA ARG A 16 -2.90 23.67 -11.24
C ARG A 16 -3.54 22.39 -11.76
N ILE A 17 -4.72 22.08 -11.22
CA ILE A 17 -5.64 21.09 -11.78
C ILE A 17 -6.97 21.79 -12.05
N SER A 18 -7.37 21.90 -13.32
CA SER A 18 -8.66 22.45 -13.71
C SER A 18 -9.61 21.36 -14.14
N GLY A 19 -10.84 21.42 -13.68
CA GLY A 19 -11.91 20.50 -14.05
C GLY A 19 -13.23 21.22 -14.23
N PRO A 20 -14.29 20.53 -14.69
CA PRO A 20 -15.58 21.16 -14.98
C PRO A 20 -16.29 21.83 -13.78
N ARG A 21 -15.96 21.41 -12.58
CA ARG A 21 -16.62 21.89 -11.34
C ARG A 21 -15.77 22.87 -10.55
N GLN A 22 -14.45 22.70 -10.57
CA GLN A 22 -13.52 23.48 -9.77
C GLN A 22 -12.11 23.47 -10.37
N THR A 23 -11.34 24.48 -10.02
CA THR A 23 -9.90 24.55 -10.25
C THR A 23 -9.19 24.54 -8.91
N ARG A 24 -8.13 23.73 -8.78
CA ARG A 24 -7.21 23.77 -7.64
C ARG A 24 -5.87 24.31 -8.07
N GLU A 25 -5.33 25.24 -7.29
CA GLU A 25 -4.02 25.83 -7.47
C GLU A 25 -3.15 25.47 -6.26
N TYR A 26 -1.91 25.06 -6.50
CA TYR A 26 -0.98 24.58 -5.49
C TYR A 26 0.21 25.52 -5.37
N GLY A 27 0.51 25.93 -4.13
CA GLY A 27 1.67 26.73 -3.78
C GLY A 27 2.73 25.90 -3.07
N TYR A 28 3.98 26.06 -3.46
CA TYR A 28 5.10 25.29 -2.93
C TYR A 28 6.19 26.19 -2.36
N SER A 29 6.91 25.67 -1.35
CA SER A 29 8.14 26.27 -0.85
C SER A 29 9.27 26.15 -1.90
N ALA A 30 10.36 26.84 -1.64
CA ALA A 30 11.59 26.72 -2.44
C ALA A 30 12.20 25.30 -2.43
N THR A 31 11.81 24.46 -1.47
CA THR A 31 12.23 23.05 -1.34
C THR A 31 11.19 22.07 -1.89
N GLY A 32 10.17 22.53 -2.62
CA GLY A 32 9.14 21.70 -3.21
C GLY A 32 8.10 21.15 -2.24
N ARG A 33 8.02 21.65 -0.99
CA ARG A 33 6.97 21.27 -0.03
C ARG A 33 5.67 21.99 -0.35
N LEU A 34 4.53 21.31 -0.22
CA LEU A 34 3.23 21.93 -0.40
C LEU A 34 2.95 22.92 0.75
N GLU A 35 2.74 24.20 0.42
CA GLU A 35 2.46 25.28 1.40
C GLU A 35 1.03 25.79 1.35
N SER A 36 0.35 25.64 0.24
CA SER A 36 -1.06 26.05 0.17
C SER A 36 -1.81 25.39 -0.98
N VAL A 37 -3.11 25.29 -0.81
CA VAL A 37 -4.07 24.92 -1.86
C VAL A 37 -5.15 25.96 -1.94
N ARG A 38 -5.43 26.47 -3.15
CA ARG A 38 -6.54 27.35 -3.42
C ARG A 38 -7.56 26.64 -4.31
N THR A 39 -8.78 26.52 -3.83
CA THR A 39 -9.90 25.92 -4.57
C THR A 39 -10.82 27.01 -5.08
N LEU A 40 -10.99 27.04 -6.40
CA LEU A 40 -11.84 28.00 -7.12
C LEU A 40 -13.02 27.25 -7.75
N ALA A 41 -14.24 27.67 -7.43
CA ALA A 41 -15.49 27.21 -8.05
C ALA A 41 -16.43 28.43 -8.25
N PRO A 42 -17.55 28.33 -8.96
CA PRO A 42 -18.39 29.49 -9.31
C PRO A 42 -18.75 30.41 -8.14
N ASP A 43 -18.98 29.84 -6.95
CA ASP A 43 -19.33 30.59 -5.74
C ASP A 43 -18.36 30.31 -4.57
N LEU A 44 -17.15 29.82 -4.88
CA LEU A 44 -16.20 29.39 -3.88
C LEU A 44 -14.77 29.81 -4.27
N ASP A 45 -14.11 30.52 -3.38
CA ASP A 45 -12.68 30.84 -3.43
C ASP A 45 -12.11 30.64 -2.03
N ILE A 46 -11.50 29.47 -1.80
CA ILE A 46 -10.93 29.12 -0.50
C ILE A 46 -9.46 28.78 -0.68
N ARG A 47 -8.60 29.44 0.11
CA ARG A 47 -7.19 29.11 0.26
C ARG A 47 -6.98 28.44 1.62
N ILE A 48 -6.38 27.25 1.60
CA ILE A 48 -5.95 26.51 2.80
C ILE A 48 -4.42 26.57 2.84
N PRO A 49 -3.83 27.25 3.82
CA PRO A 49 -2.39 27.26 4.02
C PRO A 49 -1.96 26.01 4.81
N TYR A 50 -0.71 25.59 4.58
CA TYR A 50 -0.07 24.47 5.28
C TYR A 50 1.29 24.90 5.83
N ALA A 51 1.43 24.86 7.15
CA ALA A 51 2.69 25.06 7.82
C ALA A 51 3.37 23.73 8.13
N THR A 52 4.69 23.66 7.94
CA THR A 52 5.50 22.49 8.30
C THR A 52 6.75 22.93 9.05
N ASP A 53 7.20 22.13 10.02
CA ASP A 53 8.51 22.32 10.65
C ASP A 53 9.66 21.88 9.71
N PRO A 54 10.92 22.15 10.06
CA PRO A 54 12.07 21.73 9.25
C PRO A 54 12.14 20.22 8.99
N ALA A 55 11.62 19.40 9.93
CA ALA A 55 11.56 17.95 9.78
C ALA A 55 10.38 17.46 8.91
N GLY A 56 9.50 18.39 8.48
CA GLY A 56 8.36 18.10 7.62
C GLY A 56 7.08 17.70 8.37
N ASN A 57 7.02 17.85 9.68
CA ASN A 57 5.78 17.65 10.42
C ASN A 57 4.83 18.81 10.18
N ARG A 58 3.54 18.50 9.99
CA ARG A 58 2.50 19.52 9.89
C ARG A 58 2.35 20.24 11.23
N LEU A 59 2.30 21.55 11.17
CA LEU A 59 2.05 22.43 12.29
C LEU A 59 0.70 23.14 12.14
N PRO A 60 0.10 23.63 13.23
CA PRO A 60 -0.97 24.61 13.15
C PRO A 60 -0.49 25.82 12.34
N ASP A 61 -1.21 26.12 11.25
CA ASP A 61 -0.83 27.26 10.40
C ASP A 61 -1.07 28.58 11.12
N PRO A 62 -0.15 29.55 11.10
CA PRO A 62 -0.28 30.82 11.80
C PRO A 62 -1.46 31.69 11.30
N GLU A 63 -1.89 31.55 10.06
CA GLU A 63 -3.06 32.26 9.53
C GLU A 63 -4.37 31.72 10.14
N LEU A 64 -4.43 30.39 10.37
CA LEU A 64 -5.60 29.71 10.93
C LEU A 64 -5.55 29.60 12.45
N HIS A 65 -4.36 29.54 13.03
CA HIS A 65 -4.09 29.36 14.46
C HIS A 65 -3.10 30.43 15.00
N PRO A 66 -3.48 31.71 15.02
CA PRO A 66 -2.56 32.80 15.37
C PRO A 66 -2.02 32.73 16.82
N ASP A 67 -2.71 32.03 17.69
CA ASP A 67 -2.31 31.86 19.10
C ASP A 67 -1.36 30.68 19.33
N SER A 68 -1.09 29.88 18.30
CA SER A 68 -0.17 28.73 18.41
C SER A 68 1.28 29.21 18.43
N THR A 69 2.02 28.80 19.45
CA THR A 69 3.47 29.04 19.59
C THR A 69 4.32 27.84 19.19
N LEU A 70 3.69 26.77 18.68
CA LEU A 70 4.36 25.53 18.32
C LEU A 70 5.20 25.75 17.06
N THR A 71 6.51 25.46 17.16
CA THR A 71 7.47 25.62 16.04
C THR A 71 8.03 24.29 15.55
N ALA A 72 7.95 23.22 16.34
CA ALA A 72 8.38 21.87 15.98
C ALA A 72 7.79 20.85 16.96
N TRP A 73 7.72 19.59 16.53
CA TRP A 73 7.33 18.48 17.39
C TRP A 73 8.58 17.73 17.91
N PRO A 74 8.76 17.60 19.24
CA PRO A 74 9.85 16.81 19.80
C PRO A 74 9.84 15.38 19.28
N ASP A 75 10.99 14.85 18.87
CA ASP A 75 11.15 13.49 18.32
C ASP A 75 10.22 13.17 17.14
N ASN A 76 9.71 14.19 16.44
CA ASN A 76 8.72 14.06 15.39
C ASN A 76 7.40 13.41 15.86
N ARG A 77 7.09 13.40 17.16
CA ARG A 77 5.85 12.85 17.72
C ARG A 77 4.87 13.98 18.00
N ILE A 78 3.73 13.93 17.32
CA ILE A 78 2.64 14.88 17.55
C ILE A 78 2.02 14.55 18.91
N ALA A 79 2.03 15.49 19.86
CA ALA A 79 1.41 15.31 21.17
C ALA A 79 -0.09 15.64 21.14
N GLU A 80 -0.46 16.69 20.41
CA GLU A 80 -1.86 17.11 20.26
C GLU A 80 -2.08 17.87 18.94
N ASP A 81 -3.31 17.91 18.46
CA ASP A 81 -3.77 18.79 17.39
C ASP A 81 -5.12 19.42 17.75
N ALA A 82 -5.81 20.00 16.77
CA ALA A 82 -7.12 20.63 16.98
C ALA A 82 -8.23 19.68 17.45
N HIS A 83 -8.03 18.36 17.33
CA HIS A 83 -9.09 17.36 17.51
C HIS A 83 -8.72 16.25 18.49
N TYR A 84 -7.40 15.98 18.69
CA TYR A 84 -6.94 14.80 19.42
C TYR A 84 -5.69 15.07 20.27
N VAL A 85 -5.56 14.29 21.36
CA VAL A 85 -4.33 14.10 22.11
C VAL A 85 -3.76 12.72 21.78
N TYR A 86 -2.44 12.60 21.64
CA TYR A 86 -1.74 11.41 21.17
C TYR A 86 -0.72 10.93 22.19
N HIS A 87 -0.68 9.60 22.42
CA HIS A 87 0.30 8.95 23.27
C HIS A 87 1.04 7.86 22.50
N TYR A 88 2.36 7.78 22.74
CA TYR A 88 3.24 6.83 22.07
C TYR A 88 3.95 5.95 23.10
N ASP A 89 4.30 4.73 22.70
CA ASP A 89 5.15 3.87 23.50
C ASP A 89 6.64 4.17 23.34
N GLU A 90 7.48 3.40 24.05
CA GLU A 90 8.94 3.51 24.02
C GLU A 90 9.55 3.28 22.62
N TYR A 91 8.83 2.55 21.74
CA TYR A 91 9.24 2.30 20.35
C TYR A 91 8.73 3.37 19.38
N GLY A 92 8.09 4.43 19.87
CA GLY A 92 7.53 5.49 19.04
C GLY A 92 6.28 5.12 18.27
N ARG A 93 5.57 4.05 18.67
CA ARG A 93 4.30 3.64 18.05
C ARG A 93 3.15 4.35 18.75
N LEU A 94 2.18 4.85 17.99
CA LEU A 94 0.96 5.44 18.54
C LEU A 94 0.16 4.36 19.28
N THR A 95 -0.03 4.52 20.59
CA THR A 95 -0.78 3.58 21.42
C THR A 95 -2.17 4.06 21.76
N GLU A 96 -2.34 5.39 21.84
CA GLU A 96 -3.61 6.00 22.20
C GLU A 96 -3.83 7.31 21.46
N LYS A 97 -5.09 7.56 21.10
CA LYS A 97 -5.57 8.80 20.50
C LYS A 97 -6.92 9.13 21.14
N THR A 98 -7.02 10.25 21.82
CA THR A 98 -8.23 10.64 22.55
C THR A 98 -8.80 11.93 21.98
N ASP A 99 -10.13 12.01 21.81
CA ASP A 99 -10.84 13.19 21.34
C ASP A 99 -10.50 14.38 22.27
N LEU A 100 -10.07 15.51 21.70
CA LEU A 100 -9.87 16.75 22.41
C LEU A 100 -11.21 17.51 22.44
N ILE A 101 -11.79 17.66 23.63
CA ILE A 101 -13.02 18.44 23.82
C ILE A 101 -12.64 19.90 24.06
N PRO A 102 -13.04 20.86 23.20
CA PRO A 102 -12.74 22.26 23.39
C PRO A 102 -13.27 22.82 24.71
N ALA A 103 -12.50 23.70 25.35
CA ALA A 103 -12.89 24.35 26.59
C ALA A 103 -14.24 25.09 26.43
N GLY A 104 -15.19 24.84 27.33
CA GLY A 104 -16.53 25.43 27.32
C GLY A 104 -17.62 24.55 26.73
N VAL A 105 -17.32 23.36 26.21
CA VAL A 105 -18.32 22.35 25.83
C VAL A 105 -18.79 21.61 27.08
N ILE A 106 -20.11 21.55 27.30
CA ILE A 106 -20.74 21.04 28.55
C ILE A 106 -20.66 19.50 28.68
N ARG A 107 -20.26 18.77 27.63
CA ARG A 107 -20.23 17.31 27.59
C ARG A 107 -18.81 16.76 27.58
N THR A 108 -18.22 16.63 28.74
CA THR A 108 -16.92 15.96 28.92
C THR A 108 -17.00 14.43 28.80
N ASP A 109 -18.22 13.85 28.84
CA ASP A 109 -18.41 12.39 28.84
C ASP A 109 -18.51 11.76 27.45
N ASP A 110 -18.54 12.58 26.37
CA ASP A 110 -18.64 12.08 24.99
C ASP A 110 -17.27 11.75 24.37
N GLU A 111 -16.21 11.90 25.13
CA GLU A 111 -14.82 11.65 24.72
C GLU A 111 -14.61 10.20 24.27
N ARG A 112 -14.02 10.02 23.11
CA ARG A 112 -13.68 8.70 22.57
C ARG A 112 -12.19 8.51 22.64
N THR A 113 -11.79 7.34 23.09
CA THR A 113 -10.39 6.95 23.13
C THR A 113 -10.17 5.77 22.21
N HIS A 114 -9.17 5.90 21.37
CA HIS A 114 -8.71 4.89 20.41
C HIS A 114 -7.45 4.24 20.96
N HIS A 115 -7.41 2.92 21.08
CA HIS A 115 -6.24 2.17 21.51
C HIS A 115 -5.70 1.30 20.38
N TYR A 116 -4.39 1.27 20.25
CA TYR A 116 -3.66 0.56 19.22
C TYR A 116 -2.65 -0.39 19.84
N HIS A 117 -2.68 -1.66 19.48
CA HIS A 117 -1.78 -2.68 19.99
C HIS A 117 -1.01 -3.35 18.87
N TYR A 118 0.27 -3.58 19.10
CA TYR A 118 1.21 -4.05 18.11
C TYR A 118 1.84 -5.38 18.50
N ASP A 119 2.25 -6.16 17.51
CA ASP A 119 3.08 -7.34 17.72
C ASP A 119 4.57 -6.97 17.87
N SER A 120 5.42 -7.99 18.04
CA SER A 120 6.88 -7.84 18.15
C SER A 120 7.55 -7.33 16.86
N GLN A 121 6.84 -7.33 15.74
CA GLN A 121 7.31 -6.80 14.45
C GLN A 121 6.72 -5.42 14.15
N HIS A 122 6.20 -4.72 15.18
CA HIS A 122 5.61 -3.38 15.11
C HIS A 122 4.37 -3.27 14.19
N ARG A 123 3.70 -4.39 13.87
CA ARG A 123 2.47 -4.40 13.08
C ARG A 123 1.26 -4.24 13.98
N LEU A 124 0.30 -3.41 13.58
CA LEU A 124 -0.97 -3.24 14.29
C LEU A 124 -1.78 -4.54 14.25
N VAL A 125 -2.01 -5.17 15.41
CA VAL A 125 -2.75 -6.45 15.50
C VAL A 125 -4.11 -6.31 16.14
N PHE A 126 -4.32 -5.28 16.96
CA PHE A 126 -5.59 -5.02 17.61
C PHE A 126 -5.85 -3.51 17.72
N TYR A 127 -7.09 -3.13 17.49
CA TYR A 127 -7.59 -1.77 17.65
C TYR A 127 -8.92 -1.81 18.40
N THR A 128 -9.14 -0.86 19.30
CA THR A 128 -10.45 -0.62 19.91
C THR A 128 -10.71 0.86 20.07
N ARG A 129 -11.98 1.25 19.93
CA ARG A 129 -12.49 2.59 20.23
C ARG A 129 -13.47 2.48 21.37
N ILE A 130 -13.21 3.21 22.43
CA ILE A 130 -13.96 3.17 23.71
C ILE A 130 -14.65 4.52 23.91
N GLN A 131 -15.88 4.48 24.43
CA GLN A 131 -16.62 5.65 24.91
C GLN A 131 -17.37 5.26 26.19
N HIS A 132 -17.35 6.11 27.19
CA HIS A 132 -17.94 5.83 28.53
C HIS A 132 -17.45 4.50 29.17
N GLY A 133 -16.19 4.14 28.93
CA GLY A 133 -15.62 2.89 29.41
C GLY A 133 -16.06 1.63 28.66
N GLU A 134 -16.89 1.75 27.63
CA GLU A 134 -17.43 0.63 26.86
C GLU A 134 -16.93 0.64 25.42
N PRO A 135 -16.56 -0.52 24.84
CA PRO A 135 -16.08 -0.58 23.47
C PRO A 135 -17.21 -0.29 22.48
N LEU A 136 -16.96 0.63 21.54
CA LEU A 136 -17.81 0.91 20.39
C LEU A 136 -17.50 -0.01 19.22
N VAL A 137 -16.21 -0.33 19.05
CA VAL A 137 -15.70 -1.21 18.00
C VAL A 137 -14.41 -1.86 18.48
N GLU A 138 -14.21 -3.11 18.09
CA GLU A 138 -12.96 -3.83 18.21
C GLU A 138 -12.56 -4.42 16.86
N SER A 139 -11.26 -4.45 16.57
CA SER A 139 -10.74 -5.04 15.33
C SER A 139 -9.50 -5.84 15.60
N ARG A 140 -9.35 -6.95 14.88
CA ARG A 140 -8.14 -7.77 14.89
C ARG A 140 -7.64 -7.97 13.48
N TYR A 141 -6.35 -7.77 13.29
CA TYR A 141 -5.66 -7.86 12.01
C TYR A 141 -4.73 -9.09 12.01
N LEU A 142 -4.80 -9.88 10.95
CA LEU A 142 -4.02 -11.11 10.78
C LEU A 142 -3.09 -10.95 9.60
N TYR A 143 -1.84 -11.36 9.78
CA TYR A 143 -0.76 -11.19 8.79
C TYR A 143 -0.15 -12.54 8.40
N ASP A 144 0.35 -12.62 7.17
CA ASP A 144 1.18 -13.73 6.71
C ASP A 144 2.64 -13.56 7.16
N PRO A 145 3.51 -14.57 6.93
CA PRO A 145 4.93 -14.47 7.28
C PRO A 145 5.69 -13.35 6.56
N LEU A 146 5.18 -12.85 5.41
CA LEU A 146 5.74 -11.70 4.68
C LEU A 146 5.22 -10.36 5.19
N GLY A 147 4.41 -10.34 6.26
CA GLY A 147 3.83 -9.15 6.85
C GLY A 147 2.65 -8.54 6.06
N ARG A 148 2.09 -9.25 5.07
CA ARG A 148 0.89 -8.81 4.35
C ARG A 148 -0.37 -9.14 5.15
N ARG A 149 -1.29 -8.20 5.24
CA ARG A 149 -2.56 -8.41 5.94
C ARG A 149 -3.44 -9.41 5.18
N MET A 150 -3.71 -10.56 5.80
CA MET A 150 -4.50 -11.64 5.20
C MET A 150 -5.97 -11.57 5.56
N ALA A 151 -6.28 -11.02 6.74
CA ALA A 151 -7.67 -10.87 7.17
C ALA A 151 -7.82 -9.77 8.22
N LYS A 152 -9.04 -9.26 8.35
CA LYS A 152 -9.49 -8.49 9.50
C LYS A 152 -10.81 -9.03 10.05
N ARG A 153 -10.99 -8.88 11.35
CA ARG A 153 -12.22 -9.20 12.11
C ARG A 153 -12.66 -7.95 12.82
N VAL A 154 -13.89 -7.52 12.60
CA VAL A 154 -14.44 -6.31 13.21
C VAL A 154 -15.69 -6.65 13.98
N TRP A 155 -15.71 -6.29 15.28
CA TRP A 155 -16.90 -6.35 16.12
C TRP A 155 -17.38 -4.93 16.33
N ARG A 156 -18.65 -4.68 16.02
CA ARG A 156 -19.29 -3.37 16.22
C ARG A 156 -20.32 -3.46 17.34
N ARG A 157 -20.51 -2.36 18.06
CA ARG A 157 -21.55 -2.26 19.08
C ARG A 157 -22.92 -2.23 18.40
N GLU A 158 -23.76 -3.17 18.76
CA GLU A 158 -25.11 -3.31 18.24
C GLU A 158 -26.12 -3.51 19.37
N ARG A 159 -27.37 -3.20 19.11
CA ARG A 159 -28.45 -3.44 20.04
C ARG A 159 -28.97 -4.87 19.83
N ASP A 160 -28.92 -5.69 20.88
CA ASP A 160 -29.47 -7.03 20.85
C ASP A 160 -31.02 -7.03 20.93
N LEU A 161 -31.63 -8.22 20.84
CA LEU A 161 -33.09 -8.39 20.88
C LEU A 161 -33.71 -7.94 22.21
N THR A 162 -32.94 -7.79 23.27
CA THR A 162 -33.40 -7.32 24.61
C THR A 162 -33.24 -5.81 24.75
N GLY A 163 -32.65 -5.14 23.78
CA GLY A 163 -32.38 -3.72 23.78
C GLY A 163 -31.05 -3.31 24.40
N TRP A 164 -30.24 -4.27 24.88
CA TRP A 164 -28.90 -4.01 25.40
C TRP A 164 -27.92 -3.73 24.28
N MET A 165 -27.01 -2.79 24.53
CA MET A 165 -25.93 -2.45 23.62
C MET A 165 -24.69 -3.27 23.99
N SER A 166 -24.23 -4.13 23.09
CA SER A 166 -23.01 -4.93 23.24
C SER A 166 -22.27 -5.09 21.93
N LEU A 167 -21.03 -5.54 21.96
CA LEU A 167 -20.33 -5.93 20.73
C LEU A 167 -21.04 -7.12 20.08
N SER A 168 -21.07 -7.12 18.75
CA SER A 168 -21.65 -8.20 17.94
C SER A 168 -21.05 -9.56 18.33
N ARG A 169 -21.86 -10.62 18.39
CA ARG A 169 -21.38 -11.97 18.74
C ARG A 169 -20.47 -12.53 17.66
N LYS A 170 -20.76 -12.26 16.40
CA LYS A 170 -19.98 -12.68 15.23
C LYS A 170 -19.27 -11.47 14.63
N PRO A 171 -17.95 -11.54 14.40
CA PRO A 171 -17.25 -10.46 13.71
C PRO A 171 -17.62 -10.42 12.24
N GLU A 172 -17.57 -9.22 11.67
CA GLU A 172 -17.48 -9.02 10.25
C GLU A 172 -16.09 -9.47 9.79
N MET A 173 -16.04 -10.43 8.87
CA MET A 173 -14.79 -10.97 8.36
C MET A 173 -14.48 -10.39 6.98
N THR A 174 -13.26 -9.91 6.80
CA THR A 174 -12.73 -9.55 5.49
C THR A 174 -11.42 -10.29 5.24
N TRP A 175 -11.33 -10.97 4.10
CA TRP A 175 -10.14 -11.68 3.65
C TRP A 175 -9.47 -10.91 2.51
N TYR A 176 -8.15 -10.97 2.45
CA TYR A 176 -7.31 -10.25 1.49
C TYR A 176 -6.43 -11.22 0.71
N GLY A 177 -6.40 -11.07 -0.62
CA GLY A 177 -5.52 -11.81 -1.52
C GLY A 177 -4.55 -10.89 -2.23
N TRP A 178 -3.30 -11.31 -2.35
CA TRP A 178 -2.18 -10.49 -2.81
C TRP A 178 -1.53 -11.07 -4.06
N ASP A 179 -1.05 -10.18 -4.93
CA ASP A 179 -0.09 -10.46 -5.99
C ASP A 179 1.17 -9.61 -5.73
N GLY A 180 2.23 -10.26 -5.24
CA GLY A 180 3.36 -9.53 -4.65
C GLY A 180 2.91 -8.64 -3.50
N ASP A 181 3.14 -7.33 -3.63
CA ASP A 181 2.73 -6.31 -2.67
C ASP A 181 1.44 -5.57 -3.08
N ARG A 182 0.78 -5.99 -4.17
CA ARG A 182 -0.52 -5.45 -4.61
C ARG A 182 -1.67 -6.26 -4.08
N LEU A 183 -2.65 -5.58 -3.48
CA LEU A 183 -3.89 -6.21 -3.04
C LEU A 183 -4.83 -6.44 -4.22
N THR A 184 -5.01 -7.68 -4.63
CA THR A 184 -5.83 -8.04 -5.79
C THR A 184 -7.22 -8.53 -5.43
N THR A 185 -7.44 -8.99 -4.21
CA THR A 185 -8.72 -9.58 -3.81
C THR A 185 -9.14 -9.11 -2.42
N VAL A 186 -10.39 -8.66 -2.31
CA VAL A 186 -11.06 -8.40 -1.04
C VAL A 186 -12.32 -9.26 -0.99
N GLN A 187 -12.46 -10.08 0.02
CA GLN A 187 -13.59 -11.00 0.16
C GLN A 187 -14.23 -10.88 1.52
N THR A 188 -15.55 -10.68 1.52
CA THR A 188 -16.42 -10.70 2.71
C THR A 188 -17.28 -11.97 2.74
N ASP A 189 -18.19 -12.09 3.70
CA ASP A 189 -19.17 -13.18 3.75
C ASP A 189 -20.11 -13.19 2.52
N THR A 190 -20.33 -12.04 1.88
CA THR A 190 -21.31 -11.88 0.80
C THR A 190 -20.71 -11.60 -0.55
N THR A 191 -19.57 -10.90 -0.61
CA THR A 191 -18.99 -10.40 -1.87
C THR A 191 -17.52 -10.75 -2.00
N ARG A 192 -17.09 -10.91 -3.25
CA ARG A 192 -15.68 -11.01 -3.63
C ARG A 192 -15.38 -9.94 -4.67
N ILE A 193 -14.43 -9.08 -4.36
CA ILE A 193 -13.96 -8.01 -5.23
C ILE A 193 -12.57 -8.38 -5.71
N GLN A 194 -12.36 -8.36 -7.02
CA GLN A 194 -11.06 -8.53 -7.65
C GLN A 194 -10.67 -7.23 -8.34
N THR A 195 -9.44 -6.79 -8.16
CA THR A 195 -8.91 -5.56 -8.74
C THR A 195 -7.77 -5.90 -9.71
N VAL A 196 -7.87 -5.40 -10.92
CA VAL A 196 -6.82 -5.43 -11.94
C VAL A 196 -6.13 -4.07 -11.93
N TYR A 197 -4.82 -4.07 -11.87
CA TYR A 197 -3.99 -2.87 -11.84
C TYR A 197 -3.35 -2.59 -13.19
N GLN A 198 -2.97 -1.35 -13.41
CA GLN A 198 -2.08 -0.98 -14.51
C GLN A 198 -0.76 -1.75 -14.36
N PRO A 199 -0.22 -2.33 -15.45
CA PRO A 199 1.06 -3.04 -15.40
C PRO A 199 2.17 -2.18 -14.78
N GLY A 200 2.97 -2.77 -13.86
CA GLY A 200 4.05 -2.08 -13.17
C GLY A 200 3.63 -0.99 -12.16
N SER A 201 2.33 -0.79 -11.91
CA SER A 201 1.80 0.29 -11.07
C SER A 201 0.87 -0.22 -9.97
N PHE A 202 0.59 0.63 -8.98
CA PHE A 202 -0.45 0.44 -7.97
C PHE A 202 -1.77 1.17 -8.33
N ALA A 203 -1.88 1.75 -9.55
CA ALA A 203 -3.11 2.37 -10.01
C ALA A 203 -4.13 1.30 -10.44
N PRO A 204 -5.31 1.23 -9.83
CA PRO A 204 -6.34 0.27 -10.20
C PRO A 204 -7.01 0.68 -11.51
N LEU A 205 -7.30 -0.31 -12.39
CA LEU A 205 -7.97 -0.12 -13.67
C LEU A 205 -9.38 -0.69 -13.67
N ILE A 206 -9.55 -1.92 -13.20
CA ILE A 206 -10.82 -2.65 -13.29
C ILE A 206 -11.13 -3.28 -11.93
N ARG A 207 -12.38 -3.13 -11.52
CA ARG A 207 -12.98 -3.83 -10.39
C ARG A 207 -13.98 -4.85 -10.91
N ILE A 208 -13.82 -6.09 -10.51
CA ILE A 208 -14.76 -7.18 -10.80
C ILE A 208 -15.35 -7.61 -9.47
N GLU A 209 -16.64 -7.41 -9.30
CA GLU A 209 -17.39 -7.82 -8.12
C GLU A 209 -18.25 -9.04 -8.44
N THR A 210 -18.16 -10.04 -7.60
CA THR A 210 -19.00 -11.24 -7.66
C THR A 210 -19.64 -11.47 -6.30
N ASP A 211 -20.85 -11.98 -6.30
CA ASP A 211 -21.44 -12.53 -5.09
C ASP A 211 -20.61 -13.73 -4.63
N ASN A 212 -20.40 -13.88 -3.34
CA ASN A 212 -19.63 -14.98 -2.77
C ASN A 212 -20.35 -16.33 -2.96
N GLY A 213 -21.68 -16.31 -3.12
CA GLY A 213 -22.50 -17.48 -3.37
C GLY A 213 -22.54 -18.50 -2.22
N GLU A 214 -22.03 -18.17 -1.04
CA GLU A 214 -22.01 -19.09 0.10
C GLU A 214 -23.42 -19.43 0.60
N ARG A 215 -24.35 -18.47 0.51
CA ARG A 215 -25.75 -18.70 0.89
C ARG A 215 -26.45 -19.65 -0.07
N GLU A 216 -26.24 -19.46 -1.38
CA GLU A 216 -26.78 -20.29 -2.44
C GLU A 216 -26.14 -21.68 -2.41
N LYS A 217 -24.83 -21.78 -2.15
CA LYS A 217 -24.14 -23.06 -1.92
C LYS A 217 -24.69 -23.81 -0.70
N ALA A 218 -24.93 -23.08 0.40
CA ALA A 218 -25.49 -23.67 1.61
C ALA A 218 -26.97 -24.09 1.45
N GLN A 219 -27.72 -23.44 0.57
CA GLN A 219 -29.11 -23.78 0.25
C GLN A 219 -29.24 -24.89 -0.80
N ARG A 220 -28.16 -25.12 -1.56
CA ARG A 220 -28.12 -26.14 -2.58
C ARG A 220 -28.22 -27.55 -1.96
N ARG A 221 -29.14 -28.32 -2.45
CA ARG A 221 -29.31 -29.71 -2.03
C ARG A 221 -28.58 -30.65 -2.97
N SER A 222 -27.87 -31.60 -2.41
CA SER A 222 -27.28 -32.69 -3.20
C SER A 222 -28.36 -33.55 -3.82
N LEU A 223 -28.01 -34.31 -4.88
CA LEU A 223 -28.90 -35.28 -5.48
C LEU A 223 -29.40 -36.29 -4.45
N ALA A 224 -28.52 -36.71 -3.54
CA ALA A 224 -28.85 -37.60 -2.44
C ALA A 224 -29.91 -37.00 -1.50
N GLU A 225 -29.75 -35.75 -1.11
CA GLU A 225 -30.70 -35.05 -0.21
C GLU A 225 -32.07 -34.85 -0.85
N LYS A 226 -32.13 -34.51 -2.15
CA LYS A 226 -33.38 -34.38 -2.89
C LYS A 226 -34.13 -35.69 -2.96
N LEU A 227 -33.45 -36.75 -3.40
CA LEU A 227 -34.07 -38.09 -3.51
C LEU A 227 -34.48 -38.62 -2.13
N GLN A 228 -33.73 -38.31 -1.08
CA GLN A 228 -34.08 -38.65 0.28
C GLN A 228 -35.35 -37.94 0.74
N GLN A 229 -35.51 -36.65 0.43
CA GLN A 229 -36.72 -35.87 0.77
C GLN A 229 -37.96 -36.38 0.00
N GLU A 230 -37.81 -36.71 -1.26
CA GLU A 230 -38.89 -37.31 -2.06
C GLU A 230 -39.25 -38.71 -1.58
N GLY A 231 -38.24 -39.51 -1.21
CA GLY A 231 -38.41 -40.84 -0.64
C GLY A 231 -38.92 -40.82 0.82
N ALA A 232 -38.58 -39.84 1.62
CA ALA A 232 -38.98 -39.70 3.01
C ALA A 232 -40.52 -39.50 3.19
N ARG A 233 -41.22 -39.06 2.17
CA ARG A 233 -42.69 -39.07 2.12
C ARG A 233 -43.26 -40.49 2.12
N ARG A 234 -42.42 -41.51 1.79
CA ARG A 234 -42.80 -42.93 1.72
C ARG A 234 -42.08 -43.86 2.74
N ALA A 235 -40.92 -43.43 3.29
CA ALA A 235 -40.12 -44.25 4.22
C ALA A 235 -39.55 -43.40 5.35
N ARG A 236 -39.74 -43.87 6.59
CA ARG A 236 -39.30 -43.20 7.83
C ARG A 236 -37.79 -43.30 8.11
N ARG A 237 -36.97 -43.86 7.22
CA ARG A 237 -35.52 -44.03 7.42
C ARG A 237 -34.75 -43.27 6.35
N GLY A 238 -33.69 -42.58 6.75
CA GLY A 238 -32.75 -41.96 5.79
C GLY A 238 -32.02 -42.99 4.94
N PHE A 239 -31.40 -42.53 3.84
CA PHE A 239 -30.59 -43.40 2.96
C PHE A 239 -29.38 -43.97 3.71
N PRO A 240 -28.97 -45.22 3.44
CA PRO A 240 -27.71 -45.78 3.90
C PRO A 240 -26.53 -44.91 3.41
N ALA A 241 -25.47 -44.79 4.23
CA ALA A 241 -24.32 -43.99 3.90
C ALA A 241 -23.62 -44.37 2.59
N GLU A 242 -23.68 -45.67 2.22
CA GLU A 242 -23.15 -46.17 0.94
C GLU A 242 -23.96 -45.65 -0.27
N LEU A 243 -25.26 -45.57 -0.14
CA LEU A 243 -26.12 -45.02 -1.18
C LEU A 243 -25.92 -43.52 -1.35
N VAL A 244 -25.73 -42.80 -0.25
CA VAL A 244 -25.40 -41.37 -0.30
C VAL A 244 -24.09 -41.15 -1.07
N ARG A 245 -23.04 -41.92 -0.77
CA ARG A 245 -21.74 -41.83 -1.48
C ARG A 245 -21.86 -42.16 -2.98
N LEU A 246 -22.68 -43.14 -3.33
CA LEU A 246 -22.95 -43.50 -4.74
C LEU A 246 -23.65 -42.36 -5.47
N LEU A 247 -24.64 -41.75 -4.85
CA LEU A 247 -25.38 -40.62 -5.43
C LEU A 247 -24.51 -39.36 -5.52
N ASP A 248 -23.66 -39.07 -4.54
CA ASP A 248 -22.71 -37.95 -4.59
C ASP A 248 -21.69 -38.14 -5.72
N ARG A 249 -21.11 -39.36 -5.86
CA ARG A 249 -20.24 -39.71 -6.98
C ARG A 249 -20.94 -39.56 -8.33
N LEU A 250 -22.18 -40.03 -8.44
CA LEU A 250 -22.98 -39.93 -9.63
C LEU A 250 -23.30 -38.48 -10.00
N GLU A 251 -23.58 -37.63 -9.00
CA GLU A 251 -23.74 -36.19 -9.21
C GLU A 251 -22.48 -35.55 -9.77
N GLU A 252 -21.29 -35.89 -9.23
CA GLU A 252 -20.01 -35.43 -9.77
C GLU A 252 -19.76 -35.89 -11.21
N GLU A 253 -20.04 -37.17 -11.50
CA GLU A 253 -19.90 -37.74 -12.86
C GLU A 253 -20.85 -37.06 -13.87
N ILE A 254 -22.11 -36.79 -13.47
CA ILE A 254 -23.09 -36.07 -14.30
C ILE A 254 -22.61 -34.64 -14.58
N ARG A 255 -22.09 -33.94 -13.57
CA ARG A 255 -21.55 -32.56 -13.69
C ARG A 255 -20.34 -32.51 -14.60
N ALA A 256 -19.49 -33.53 -14.54
CA ALA A 256 -18.30 -33.64 -15.38
C ALA A 256 -18.59 -34.11 -16.81
N ASP A 257 -19.88 -34.39 -17.12
CA ASP A 257 -20.33 -35.02 -18.38
C ASP A 257 -19.57 -36.32 -18.71
N ARG A 258 -19.19 -37.06 -17.65
CA ARG A 258 -18.39 -38.32 -17.75
C ARG A 258 -18.95 -39.40 -16.84
N VAL A 259 -20.17 -39.82 -17.12
CA VAL A 259 -20.79 -40.89 -16.33
C VAL A 259 -20.15 -42.24 -16.67
N SER A 260 -19.61 -42.91 -15.66
CA SER A 260 -18.95 -44.21 -15.77
C SER A 260 -19.88 -45.31 -16.20
N SER A 261 -19.33 -46.38 -16.81
CA SER A 261 -20.11 -47.56 -17.18
C SER A 261 -20.71 -48.25 -15.95
N GLU A 262 -20.02 -48.22 -14.82
CA GLU A 262 -20.49 -48.75 -13.54
C GLU A 262 -21.72 -48.00 -13.04
N SER A 263 -21.67 -46.67 -13.03
CA SER A 263 -22.82 -45.83 -12.64
C SER A 263 -24.00 -45.98 -13.58
N ARG A 264 -23.78 -46.13 -14.88
CA ARG A 264 -24.85 -46.42 -15.86
C ARG A 264 -25.50 -47.78 -15.62
N ALA A 265 -24.70 -48.84 -15.36
CA ALA A 265 -25.21 -50.16 -15.08
C ALA A 265 -26.03 -50.20 -13.79
N TRP A 266 -25.56 -49.49 -12.75
CA TRP A 266 -26.30 -49.37 -11.49
C TRP A 266 -27.63 -48.62 -11.68
N LEU A 267 -27.65 -47.52 -12.42
CA LEU A 267 -28.88 -46.80 -12.75
C LEU A 267 -29.87 -47.66 -13.50
N ALA A 268 -29.40 -48.44 -14.49
CA ALA A 268 -30.24 -49.34 -15.24
C ALA A 268 -30.90 -50.43 -14.36
N GLN A 269 -30.15 -50.95 -13.36
CA GLN A 269 -30.71 -51.89 -12.35
C GLN A 269 -31.79 -51.21 -11.48
N CYS A 270 -31.67 -49.89 -11.22
CA CYS A 270 -32.68 -49.12 -10.50
C CYS A 270 -33.87 -48.68 -11.40
N GLY A 271 -33.85 -48.97 -12.69
CA GLY A 271 -34.88 -48.53 -13.66
C GLY A 271 -34.83 -47.02 -13.96
N LEU A 272 -33.65 -46.38 -13.73
CA LEU A 272 -33.42 -44.96 -13.93
C LEU A 272 -32.43 -44.71 -15.09
N THR A 273 -32.52 -43.54 -15.70
CA THR A 273 -31.57 -43.11 -16.72
C THR A 273 -30.75 -41.92 -16.25
N VAL A 274 -29.57 -41.72 -16.83
CA VAL A 274 -28.70 -40.58 -16.54
C VAL A 274 -29.43 -39.26 -16.79
N GLU A 275 -30.21 -39.17 -17.87
CA GLU A 275 -30.96 -37.98 -18.26
C GLU A 275 -32.04 -37.61 -17.24
N GLN A 276 -32.67 -38.63 -16.63
CA GLN A 276 -33.66 -38.39 -15.56
C GLN A 276 -33.03 -37.79 -14.33
N LEU A 277 -31.85 -38.28 -13.93
CA LEU A 277 -31.15 -37.74 -12.76
C LEU A 277 -30.44 -36.42 -13.06
N ALA A 278 -29.92 -36.24 -14.27
CA ALA A 278 -29.33 -34.96 -14.67
C ALA A 278 -30.31 -33.78 -14.57
N ARG A 279 -31.60 -34.03 -14.80
CA ARG A 279 -32.66 -33.02 -14.61
C ARG A 279 -32.94 -32.70 -13.14
N GLN A 280 -32.55 -33.56 -12.24
CA GLN A 280 -32.71 -33.35 -10.79
C GLN A 280 -31.47 -32.71 -10.14
N VAL A 281 -30.30 -32.78 -10.80
CA VAL A 281 -29.08 -32.11 -10.35
C VAL A 281 -29.29 -30.61 -10.44
N GLU A 282 -29.11 -29.92 -9.31
CA GLU A 282 -29.19 -28.45 -9.30
C GLU A 282 -28.01 -27.88 -10.08
N PRO A 283 -28.21 -26.87 -10.95
CA PRO A 283 -27.11 -26.22 -11.65
C PRO A 283 -26.12 -25.64 -10.65
N GLU A 284 -24.86 -25.61 -11.03
CA GLU A 284 -23.85 -24.93 -10.21
C GLU A 284 -24.13 -23.43 -10.25
N TYR A 285 -24.18 -22.83 -9.06
CA TYR A 285 -24.38 -21.39 -8.96
C TYR A 285 -23.17 -20.67 -9.55
N THR A 286 -23.39 -19.93 -10.62
CA THR A 286 -22.39 -19.04 -11.21
C THR A 286 -22.78 -17.61 -10.86
N PRO A 287 -22.04 -16.94 -9.95
CA PRO A 287 -22.38 -15.59 -9.56
C PRO A 287 -22.26 -14.63 -10.74
N ALA A 288 -23.24 -13.73 -10.87
CA ALA A 288 -23.17 -12.66 -11.83
C ALA A 288 -21.96 -11.75 -11.52
N ARG A 289 -21.23 -11.38 -12.56
CA ARG A 289 -20.11 -10.45 -12.44
C ARG A 289 -20.61 -9.03 -12.69
N LYS A 290 -20.21 -8.09 -11.80
CA LYS A 290 -20.38 -6.66 -12.00
C LYS A 290 -19.01 -6.08 -12.25
N VAL A 291 -18.83 -5.43 -13.38
CA VAL A 291 -17.56 -4.82 -13.76
C VAL A 291 -17.67 -3.32 -13.63
N HIS A 292 -16.66 -2.70 -13.02
CA HIS A 292 -16.52 -1.25 -12.94
C HIS A 292 -15.12 -0.86 -13.37
N PHE A 293 -15.02 0.25 -14.07
CA PHE A 293 -13.75 0.85 -14.48
C PHE A 293 -13.37 1.94 -13.48
N TYR A 294 -12.14 1.89 -12.99
CA TYR A 294 -11.62 2.96 -12.15
C TYR A 294 -11.28 4.18 -13.01
N HIS A 295 -11.77 5.33 -12.59
CA HIS A 295 -11.26 6.61 -13.02
C HIS A 295 -10.40 7.17 -11.89
N CYS A 296 -9.09 7.26 -12.11
CA CYS A 296 -8.11 7.73 -11.15
C CYS A 296 -7.56 9.11 -11.53
N ASP A 297 -6.98 9.82 -10.55
CA ASP A 297 -6.14 10.98 -10.83
C ASP A 297 -4.77 10.55 -11.36
N HIS A 298 -3.89 11.52 -11.62
CA HIS A 298 -2.52 11.30 -12.12
C HIS A 298 -1.64 10.45 -11.17
N ARG A 299 -1.97 10.38 -9.88
CA ARG A 299 -1.28 9.57 -8.87
C ARG A 299 -1.80 8.13 -8.83
N GLY A 300 -2.95 7.84 -9.40
CA GLY A 300 -3.64 6.56 -9.26
C GLY A 300 -4.67 6.52 -8.13
N LEU A 301 -5.02 7.67 -7.52
CA LEU A 301 -6.10 7.77 -6.53
C LEU A 301 -7.45 7.61 -7.22
N PRO A 302 -8.30 6.65 -6.82
CA PRO A 302 -9.62 6.46 -7.39
C PRO A 302 -10.55 7.64 -7.11
N LEU A 303 -11.07 8.26 -8.16
CA LEU A 303 -12.02 9.37 -8.10
C LEU A 303 -13.44 8.93 -8.43
N ALA A 304 -13.60 7.89 -9.24
CA ALA A 304 -14.89 7.31 -9.57
C ALA A 304 -14.78 5.84 -9.99
N LEU A 305 -15.90 5.13 -9.86
CA LEU A 305 -16.16 3.84 -10.48
C LEU A 305 -17.24 4.04 -11.54
N ILE A 306 -16.92 3.63 -12.76
CA ILE A 306 -17.82 3.71 -13.91
C ILE A 306 -18.28 2.30 -14.25
N SER A 307 -19.58 2.09 -14.28
CA SER A 307 -20.17 0.81 -14.67
C SER A 307 -20.09 0.57 -16.19
N GLU A 308 -20.35 -0.65 -16.64
CA GLU A 308 -20.27 -1.05 -18.06
C GLU A 308 -21.22 -0.23 -18.97
N ASP A 309 -22.31 0.28 -18.41
CA ASP A 309 -23.27 1.16 -19.11
C ASP A 309 -22.83 2.63 -19.18
N GLY A 310 -21.64 2.97 -18.64
CA GLY A 310 -21.06 4.30 -18.62
C GLY A 310 -21.56 5.21 -17.49
N ASN A 311 -22.40 4.70 -16.59
CA ASN A 311 -22.88 5.47 -15.45
C ASN A 311 -21.85 5.52 -14.31
N THR A 312 -21.83 6.61 -13.54
CA THR A 312 -21.02 6.70 -12.34
C THR A 312 -21.69 5.92 -11.20
N ALA A 313 -21.07 4.84 -10.79
CA ALA A 313 -21.56 3.98 -9.72
C ALA A 313 -21.06 4.41 -8.33
N TRP A 314 -19.93 5.07 -8.26
CA TRP A 314 -19.33 5.61 -7.05
C TRP A 314 -18.43 6.80 -7.41
N ARG A 315 -18.31 7.79 -6.51
CA ARG A 315 -17.44 8.94 -6.65
C ARG A 315 -16.93 9.39 -5.30
N GLY A 316 -15.63 9.75 -5.22
CA GLY A 316 -14.99 10.32 -4.04
C GLY A 316 -14.29 11.65 -4.35
N GLU A 317 -14.27 12.54 -3.38
CA GLU A 317 -13.50 13.78 -3.38
C GLU A 317 -12.52 13.75 -2.20
N TYR A 318 -11.30 14.24 -2.42
CA TYR A 318 -10.20 14.10 -1.47
C TYR A 318 -9.46 15.41 -1.30
N ASP A 319 -8.83 15.56 -0.13
CA ASP A 319 -7.76 16.54 0.05
C ASP A 319 -6.43 16.04 -0.54
N GLU A 320 -5.38 16.81 -0.36
CA GLU A 320 -4.06 16.57 -0.93
C GLU A 320 -3.39 15.32 -0.37
N TRP A 321 -3.65 14.99 0.89
CA TRP A 321 -3.13 13.81 1.60
C TRP A 321 -4.00 12.57 1.45
N GLY A 322 -5.03 12.62 0.58
CA GLY A 322 -5.91 11.49 0.31
C GLY A 322 -7.00 11.28 1.37
N ASN A 323 -7.21 12.24 2.28
CA ASN A 323 -8.34 12.20 3.19
C ASN A 323 -9.63 12.44 2.40
N GLN A 324 -10.63 11.56 2.58
CA GLN A 324 -11.88 11.63 1.85
C GLN A 324 -12.79 12.73 2.43
N LEU A 325 -13.07 13.75 1.63
CA LEU A 325 -13.90 14.89 2.00
C LEU A 325 -15.38 14.64 1.72
N ASN A 326 -15.68 13.94 0.62
CA ASN A 326 -17.04 13.67 0.18
C ASN A 326 -17.13 12.35 -0.59
N GLU A 327 -18.31 11.73 -0.56
CA GLU A 327 -18.62 10.49 -1.25
C GLU A 327 -20.05 10.53 -1.83
N GLU A 328 -20.17 10.18 -3.10
CA GLU A 328 -21.42 9.86 -3.76
C GLU A 328 -21.45 8.35 -4.03
N ASN A 329 -22.27 7.60 -3.31
CA ASN A 329 -22.30 6.13 -3.38
C ASN A 329 -23.74 5.57 -3.39
N PRO A 330 -24.50 5.79 -4.47
CA PRO A 330 -25.91 5.41 -4.54
C PRO A 330 -26.15 3.89 -4.52
N TYR A 331 -25.11 3.10 -4.81
CA TYR A 331 -25.20 1.64 -4.84
C TYR A 331 -24.54 0.96 -3.63
N TYR A 332 -24.10 1.73 -2.63
CA TYR A 332 -23.43 1.23 -1.43
C TYR A 332 -22.23 0.32 -1.72
N LEU A 333 -21.45 0.67 -2.75
CA LEU A 333 -20.26 -0.07 -3.11
C LEU A 333 -19.19 0.09 -2.03
N HIS A 334 -18.61 -1.02 -1.60
CA HIS A 334 -17.44 -0.99 -0.72
C HIS A 334 -16.20 -0.59 -1.53
N GLN A 335 -15.72 0.64 -1.38
CA GLN A 335 -14.55 1.19 -2.09
C GLN A 335 -13.49 1.64 -1.08
N PRO A 336 -12.59 0.73 -0.65
CA PRO A 336 -11.60 1.03 0.37
C PRO A 336 -10.30 1.63 -0.17
N TYR A 337 -10.04 1.56 -1.48
CA TYR A 337 -8.78 2.05 -2.06
C TYR A 337 -8.66 3.56 -1.94
N ARG A 338 -7.44 4.02 -1.58
CA ARG A 338 -7.07 5.42 -1.43
C ARG A 338 -5.87 5.72 -2.35
N LEU A 339 -4.90 6.51 -1.90
CA LEU A 339 -3.64 6.67 -2.63
C LEU A 339 -3.00 5.30 -2.90
N PRO A 340 -2.19 5.14 -3.94
CA PRO A 340 -1.56 3.87 -4.30
C PRO A 340 -1.01 3.10 -3.10
N GLY A 341 -1.41 1.83 -2.97
CA GLY A 341 -1.05 0.96 -1.84
C GLY A 341 -1.92 1.10 -0.59
N GLN A 342 -2.75 2.13 -0.49
CA GLN A 342 -3.55 2.42 0.70
C GLN A 342 -4.96 1.84 0.64
N GLN A 343 -5.43 1.35 1.79
CA GLN A 343 -6.78 0.85 2.00
C GLN A 343 -7.38 1.43 3.27
N HIS A 344 -8.54 2.01 3.16
CA HIS A 344 -9.30 2.57 4.28
C HIS A 344 -9.89 1.48 5.16
N ASP A 345 -9.63 1.56 6.45
CA ASP A 345 -10.26 0.78 7.51
C ASP A 345 -11.28 1.67 8.23
N GLU A 346 -12.56 1.47 7.92
CA GLU A 346 -13.67 2.28 8.45
C GLU A 346 -13.73 2.30 9.98
N GLU A 347 -13.37 1.20 10.61
CA GLU A 347 -13.42 1.05 12.06
C GLU A 347 -12.42 1.95 12.79
N SER A 348 -11.24 2.16 12.22
CA SER A 348 -10.17 2.96 12.83
C SER A 348 -10.01 4.35 12.20
N GLY A 349 -10.52 4.53 10.97
CA GLY A 349 -10.27 5.71 10.15
C GLY A 349 -8.86 5.77 9.55
N LEU A 350 -8.02 4.76 9.81
CA LEU A 350 -6.68 4.67 9.28
C LEU A 350 -6.67 4.03 7.88
N TYR A 351 -5.57 4.25 7.14
CA TYR A 351 -5.31 3.58 5.88
C TYR A 351 -4.19 2.56 6.07
N TYR A 352 -4.50 1.28 5.85
CA TYR A 352 -3.48 0.25 5.79
C TYR A 352 -2.63 0.44 4.53
N ASN A 353 -1.33 0.64 4.69
CA ASN A 353 -0.38 0.89 3.61
C ASN A 353 0.78 -0.11 3.68
N ARG A 354 0.50 -1.36 3.37
CA ARG A 354 1.41 -2.50 3.30
C ARG A 354 2.25 -2.73 4.57
N ASN A 355 3.25 -1.90 4.84
CA ASN A 355 4.15 -2.04 6.00
C ASN A 355 3.77 -1.16 7.18
N ARG A 356 2.96 -0.13 6.97
CA ARG A 356 2.54 0.84 8.01
C ARG A 356 1.05 1.15 7.92
N TYR A 357 0.56 1.83 8.93
CA TYR A 357 -0.77 2.46 8.93
C TYR A 357 -0.63 3.97 8.85
N TYR A 358 -1.37 4.56 7.96
CA TYR A 358 -1.38 5.98 7.66
C TYR A 358 -2.60 6.64 8.28
N ASP A 359 -2.41 7.77 8.97
CA ASP A 359 -3.49 8.63 9.45
C ASP A 359 -3.71 9.77 8.44
N PRO A 360 -4.82 9.75 7.66
CA PRO A 360 -5.07 10.75 6.63
C PRO A 360 -5.33 12.14 7.20
N LEU A 361 -5.84 12.25 8.44
CA LEU A 361 -6.09 13.52 9.11
C LEU A 361 -4.76 14.22 9.45
N GLN A 362 -3.74 13.42 9.82
CA GLN A 362 -2.41 13.91 10.13
C GLN A 362 -1.48 13.99 8.92
N GLY A 363 -1.81 13.27 7.84
CA GLY A 363 -0.98 13.17 6.66
C GLY A 363 0.34 12.42 6.92
N ARG A 364 0.36 11.46 7.86
CA ARG A 364 1.57 10.75 8.31
C ARG A 364 1.28 9.33 8.78
N TYR A 365 2.34 8.56 9.00
CA TYR A 365 2.25 7.23 9.59
C TYR A 365 2.15 7.27 11.12
N ILE A 366 1.48 6.27 11.70
CA ILE A 366 1.30 6.14 13.16
C ILE A 366 2.46 5.39 13.85
N THR A 367 3.37 4.82 13.07
CA THR A 367 4.57 4.12 13.53
C THR A 367 5.80 4.61 12.79
N GLN A 368 6.96 4.39 13.38
CA GLN A 368 8.24 4.68 12.72
C GLN A 368 8.43 3.81 11.48
N ASP A 369 9.26 4.30 10.55
CA ASP A 369 9.59 3.57 9.33
C ASP A 369 10.36 2.28 9.66
N PRO A 370 9.94 1.10 9.18
CA PRO A 370 10.65 -0.16 9.40
C PRO A 370 12.07 -0.18 8.86
N ILE A 371 12.37 0.65 7.84
CA ILE A 371 13.72 0.80 7.28
C ILE A 371 14.54 1.91 7.95
N GLY A 372 14.00 2.48 9.03
CA GLY A 372 14.66 3.52 9.81
C GLY A 372 15.00 4.76 8.98
N LEU A 373 16.22 5.30 9.18
CA LEU A 373 16.68 6.51 8.48
C LEU A 373 16.82 6.36 6.96
N ALA A 374 16.80 5.12 6.44
CA ALA A 374 16.71 4.88 5.01
C ALA A 374 15.39 5.39 4.39
N GLY A 375 14.34 5.47 5.20
CA GLY A 375 13.06 6.11 4.86
C GLY A 375 13.04 7.63 4.99
N GLY A 376 14.14 8.25 5.46
CA GLY A 376 14.25 9.69 5.68
C GLY A 376 14.50 10.06 7.16
N TRP A 377 14.82 11.34 7.40
CA TRP A 377 15.11 11.85 8.74
C TRP A 377 13.91 11.84 9.69
N ASN A 378 12.70 12.05 9.16
CA ASN A 378 11.47 11.95 9.94
C ASN A 378 10.84 10.59 9.68
N LEU A 379 10.95 9.70 10.64
CA LEU A 379 10.52 8.30 10.54
C LEU A 379 8.99 8.11 10.40
N TYR A 380 8.21 9.18 10.55
CA TYR A 380 6.74 9.13 10.44
C TYR A 380 6.21 9.76 9.14
N ASN A 381 7.09 10.33 8.32
CA ASN A 381 6.65 11.08 7.15
C ASN A 381 5.98 10.21 6.08
N TYR A 382 4.93 10.78 5.50
CA TYR A 382 4.48 10.56 4.14
C TYR A 382 5.12 11.64 3.25
N PRO A 383 5.25 11.47 1.92
CA PRO A 383 5.86 12.48 1.05
C PRO A 383 5.38 13.91 1.29
N LEU A 384 6.33 14.85 1.43
CA LEU A 384 6.04 16.26 1.73
C LEU A 384 5.39 17.02 0.56
N ASN A 385 5.47 16.45 -0.64
CA ASN A 385 4.69 16.86 -1.80
C ASN A 385 3.76 15.71 -2.22
N PRO A 386 2.62 15.55 -1.54
CA PRO A 386 1.70 14.44 -1.79
C PRO A 386 0.94 14.58 -3.12
N ILE A 387 1.13 15.70 -3.84
CA ILE A 387 0.49 15.96 -5.14
C ILE A 387 1.17 15.18 -6.26
N ILE A 388 2.48 14.98 -6.18
CA ILE A 388 3.27 14.29 -7.21
C ILE A 388 4.01 13.07 -6.70
N ARG A 389 4.18 12.92 -5.37
CA ARG A 389 4.92 11.83 -4.76
C ARG A 389 4.01 10.93 -3.94
N MET A 390 4.27 9.63 -3.97
CA MET A 390 3.47 8.60 -3.29
C MET A 390 4.39 7.60 -2.59
N ASP A 391 3.83 6.89 -1.62
CA ASP A 391 4.51 5.80 -0.93
C ASP A 391 3.61 4.55 -0.89
N PRO A 392 3.56 3.74 -1.95
CA PRO A 392 2.67 2.59 -2.03
C PRO A 392 2.99 1.45 -1.07
N LEU A 393 4.21 1.41 -0.54
CA LEU A 393 4.66 0.35 0.36
C LEU A 393 4.73 0.76 1.83
N GLY A 394 4.58 2.06 2.15
CA GLY A 394 4.87 2.55 3.48
C GLY A 394 6.36 2.50 3.84
N LEU A 395 7.24 2.72 2.83
CA LEU A 395 8.72 2.69 2.92
C LEU A 395 9.28 3.82 2.02
N TYR A 396 8.92 5.03 2.33
CA TYR A 396 8.94 6.20 1.44
C TYR A 396 10.17 6.30 0.51
N ASN A 397 11.39 6.30 1.06
CA ASN A 397 12.57 6.58 0.23
C ASN A 397 12.97 5.41 -0.67
N LEU A 398 12.86 4.18 -0.21
CA LEU A 398 13.26 3.02 -1.00
C LEU A 398 12.35 2.84 -2.22
N TYR A 399 11.03 3.04 -2.04
CA TYR A 399 10.09 2.95 -3.17
C TYR A 399 10.26 4.11 -4.15
N GLN A 400 10.42 5.34 -3.67
CA GLN A 400 10.65 6.50 -4.52
C GLN A 400 11.94 6.31 -5.33
N LEU A 401 12.99 5.83 -4.69
CA LEU A 401 14.24 5.48 -5.35
C LEU A 401 14.04 4.46 -6.48
N LEU A 402 13.34 3.36 -6.19
CA LEU A 402 13.05 2.33 -7.19
C LEU A 402 12.08 2.82 -8.27
N TYR A 403 11.10 3.65 -7.90
CA TYR A 403 10.13 4.23 -8.82
C TYR A 403 10.79 5.25 -9.77
N ASP A 404 11.65 6.11 -9.24
CA ASP A 404 12.37 7.11 -10.02
C ASP A 404 13.32 6.43 -11.02
N VAL A 405 13.98 5.33 -10.60
CA VAL A 405 14.77 4.46 -11.48
C VAL A 405 13.95 3.89 -12.65
N TRP A 406 12.68 3.51 -12.38
CA TRP A 406 11.82 2.88 -13.41
C TRP A 406 11.07 3.88 -14.29
N HIS A 407 10.83 5.10 -13.82
CA HIS A 407 9.95 6.08 -14.48
C HIS A 407 10.65 7.38 -14.90
N ASP A 408 11.93 7.58 -14.54
CA ASP A 408 12.68 8.73 -14.99
C ASP A 408 12.90 8.63 -16.50
N ASP A 409 12.36 9.62 -17.25
CA ASP A 409 12.52 9.74 -18.69
C ASP A 409 13.85 10.40 -19.08
N SER A 410 14.70 10.72 -18.10
CA SER A 410 16.05 11.23 -18.36
C SER A 410 16.98 10.10 -18.82
N TYR A 411 17.95 10.45 -19.70
CA TYR A 411 19.03 9.55 -20.07
C TYR A 411 19.89 9.25 -18.84
N GLY A 412 20.03 7.99 -18.47
CA GLY A 412 20.93 7.63 -17.39
C GLY A 412 20.99 6.13 -17.14
N THR A 413 21.97 5.77 -16.35
CA THR A 413 22.14 4.42 -15.81
C THR A 413 21.94 4.48 -14.30
N SER A 414 21.06 3.65 -13.78
CA SER A 414 20.88 3.45 -12.34
C SER A 414 21.39 2.09 -11.96
N SER A 415 22.10 2.00 -10.85
CA SER A 415 22.65 0.72 -10.38
C SER A 415 22.41 0.49 -8.89
N ILE A 416 22.32 -0.76 -8.54
CA ILE A 416 22.26 -1.23 -7.14
C ILE A 416 23.42 -2.18 -6.90
N ASP A 417 24.21 -1.89 -5.88
CA ASP A 417 25.41 -2.62 -5.52
C ASP A 417 25.34 -3.19 -4.12
N ILE A 418 26.00 -4.33 -3.93
CA ILE A 418 26.40 -4.80 -2.62
C ILE A 418 27.90 -4.60 -2.51
N THR A 419 28.33 -3.73 -1.60
CA THR A 419 29.73 -3.40 -1.38
C THR A 419 30.22 -3.89 -0.03
N GLY A 420 31.46 -4.35 0.01
CA GLY A 420 32.18 -4.64 1.24
C GLY A 420 33.49 -3.85 1.27
N SER A 421 33.79 -3.17 2.36
CA SER A 421 35.02 -2.41 2.54
C SER A 421 35.74 -2.78 3.83
N GLY A 422 37.07 -2.70 3.80
CA GLY A 422 37.92 -2.84 4.98
C GLY A 422 39.11 -1.90 4.92
N ASP A 423 39.33 -1.15 5.99
CA ASP A 423 40.33 -0.10 6.09
C ASP A 423 41.27 -0.32 7.25
N LEU A 424 42.54 -0.18 6.96
CA LEU A 424 43.59 -0.11 7.96
C LEU A 424 44.25 1.28 7.86
N ILE A 425 43.98 2.14 8.85
CA ILE A 425 44.53 3.49 9.05
C ILE A 425 45.21 4.09 7.80
N SER A 426 44.46 4.93 7.05
CA SER A 426 44.88 5.71 5.88
C SER A 426 45.01 5.02 4.51
N LEU A 427 44.98 3.75 4.40
CA LEU A 427 44.94 3.01 3.13
C LEU A 427 43.98 1.83 3.25
N GLY A 428 43.10 1.69 2.31
CA GLY A 428 42.13 0.59 2.27
C GLY A 428 41.61 0.30 0.87
N GLY A 429 40.68 -0.62 0.80
CA GLY A 429 40.02 -0.99 -0.44
C GLY A 429 38.59 -1.43 -0.23
N HIS A 430 37.77 -1.19 -1.20
CA HIS A 430 36.44 -1.81 -1.25
C HIS A 430 36.22 -2.54 -2.57
N THR A 431 35.38 -3.56 -2.51
CA THR A 431 34.93 -4.29 -3.68
C THR A 431 33.41 -4.32 -3.68
N GLY A 432 32.81 -4.17 -4.85
CA GLY A 432 31.37 -4.22 -5.04
C GLY A 432 31.00 -5.11 -6.21
N LEU A 433 29.84 -5.72 -6.11
CA LEU A 433 29.14 -6.41 -7.19
C LEU A 433 27.77 -5.77 -7.33
N GLY A 434 27.37 -5.45 -8.55
CA GLY A 434 26.10 -4.79 -8.77
C GLY A 434 25.48 -5.10 -10.11
N VAL A 435 24.24 -4.66 -10.23
CA VAL A 435 23.44 -4.69 -11.46
C VAL A 435 23.09 -3.28 -11.83
N ALA A 436 23.40 -2.87 -13.04
CA ALA A 436 23.03 -1.59 -13.60
C ALA A 436 21.91 -1.75 -14.63
N PHE A 437 20.98 -0.82 -14.62
CA PHE A 437 19.87 -0.76 -15.55
C PHE A 437 19.98 0.53 -16.34
N ALA A 438 20.02 0.43 -17.67
CA ALA A 438 20.02 1.58 -18.54
C ALA A 438 18.66 1.79 -19.20
N LYS A 439 18.28 3.05 -19.33
CA LYS A 439 17.05 3.44 -20.00
C LYS A 439 17.37 4.50 -21.05
N LYS A 440 16.94 4.27 -22.30
CA LYS A 440 16.93 5.29 -23.35
C LYS A 440 15.59 6.00 -23.38
N LYS A 441 15.59 7.26 -23.76
CA LYS A 441 14.38 8.09 -23.83
C LYS A 441 13.33 7.43 -24.74
N GLY A 442 12.16 7.10 -24.16
CA GLY A 442 11.05 6.44 -24.85
C GLY A 442 11.06 4.90 -24.83
N GLU A 443 12.04 4.27 -24.18
CA GLU A 443 12.11 2.82 -23.99
C GLU A 443 11.90 2.45 -22.52
N MET A 444 11.30 1.29 -22.25
CA MET A 444 10.99 0.88 -20.87
C MET A 444 12.23 0.37 -20.13
N LEU A 445 13.13 -0.31 -20.84
CA LEU A 445 14.45 -0.75 -20.37
C LEU A 445 15.29 -1.05 -21.61
N SER A 446 16.52 -0.49 -21.73
CA SER A 446 17.36 -0.76 -22.90
C SER A 446 18.43 -1.80 -22.66
N ASP A 447 19.13 -1.74 -21.53
CA ASP A 447 20.24 -2.61 -21.25
C ASP A 447 20.28 -3.03 -19.78
N ILE A 448 20.69 -4.25 -19.50
CA ILE A 448 21.01 -4.75 -18.17
C ILE A 448 22.48 -5.08 -18.15
N CYS A 449 23.21 -4.54 -17.17
CA CYS A 449 24.63 -4.79 -16.99
C CYS A 449 24.91 -5.39 -15.62
N ILE A 450 25.80 -6.38 -15.59
CA ILE A 450 26.42 -6.84 -14.33
C ILE A 450 27.83 -6.26 -14.29
N TYR A 451 28.23 -5.75 -13.15
CA TYR A 451 29.56 -5.20 -12.99
C TYR A 451 30.21 -5.57 -11.66
N ALA A 452 31.52 -5.53 -11.66
CA ALA A 452 32.35 -5.69 -10.47
C ALA A 452 33.27 -4.46 -10.38
N THR A 453 33.31 -3.84 -9.21
CA THR A 453 34.17 -2.68 -8.94
C THR A 453 35.17 -3.02 -7.85
N ALA A 454 36.41 -2.62 -8.07
CA ALA A 454 37.47 -2.66 -7.06
C ALA A 454 38.07 -1.25 -6.94
N CYS A 455 38.07 -0.70 -5.73
CA CYS A 455 38.61 0.63 -5.44
C CYS A 455 39.73 0.53 -4.40
N GLY A 456 40.82 1.24 -4.65
CA GLY A 456 41.76 1.65 -3.61
C GLY A 456 41.41 3.02 -3.11
N HIS A 457 41.53 3.27 -1.82
CA HIS A 457 41.31 4.59 -1.27
C HIS A 457 42.39 5.00 -0.28
N ALA A 458 42.58 6.32 -0.18
CA ALA A 458 43.48 6.94 0.76
C ALA A 458 42.77 8.11 1.43
N GLY A 459 42.86 8.23 2.74
CA GLY A 459 42.21 9.29 3.49
C GLY A 459 42.35 9.16 5.00
N ILE A 460 41.53 9.88 5.74
CA ILE A 460 41.49 9.83 7.20
C ILE A 460 40.23 9.03 7.59
N GLY A 461 40.44 7.91 8.26
CA GLY A 461 39.37 7.05 8.73
C GLY A 461 39.79 5.59 8.87
N GLY A 462 38.94 4.75 9.36
CA GLY A 462 39.15 3.31 9.47
C GLY A 462 37.85 2.60 9.82
N GLY A 463 37.64 1.39 9.29
CA GLY A 463 36.46 0.59 9.58
C GLY A 463 36.32 -0.63 8.68
N ILE A 464 35.35 -1.46 9.02
CA ILE A 464 34.90 -2.59 8.19
C ILE A 464 33.40 -2.39 7.95
N ASN A 465 32.99 -2.34 6.69
CA ASN A 465 31.62 -2.05 6.33
C ASN A 465 31.11 -3.01 5.26
N ALA A 466 29.83 -3.31 5.35
CA ALA A 466 29.07 -3.91 4.26
C ALA A 466 27.86 -3.00 3.97
N ALA A 467 27.68 -2.60 2.73
CA ALA A 467 26.65 -1.65 2.35
C ALA A 467 25.90 -2.08 1.09
N ILE A 468 24.66 -1.67 0.99
CA ILE A 468 23.91 -1.61 -0.26
C ILE A 468 24.03 -0.19 -0.77
N THR A 469 24.51 -0.02 -1.99
CA THR A 469 24.79 1.28 -2.60
C THR A 469 23.90 1.45 -3.82
N TYR A 470 23.29 2.60 -3.93
CA TYR A 470 22.60 3.06 -5.13
C TYR A 470 23.43 4.14 -5.82
N SER A 471 23.53 4.04 -7.13
CA SER A 471 24.34 4.97 -7.93
C SER A 471 23.58 5.42 -9.18
N GLU A 472 23.73 6.69 -9.52
CA GLU A 472 23.24 7.27 -10.79
C GLU A 472 24.41 7.77 -11.63
N THR A 473 24.36 7.46 -12.93
CA THR A 473 25.36 7.90 -13.91
C THR A 473 24.65 8.51 -15.11
N LYS A 474 25.10 9.66 -15.55
CA LYS A 474 24.53 10.38 -16.72
C LYS A 474 24.87 9.76 -18.07
N SER A 475 25.67 8.72 -18.11
CA SER A 475 26.05 8.00 -19.33
C SER A 475 25.38 6.63 -19.42
N LEU A 476 25.18 6.16 -20.65
CA LEU A 476 24.75 4.77 -20.89
C LEU A 476 25.89 3.80 -20.56
N PRO A 477 25.60 2.66 -19.96
CA PRO A 477 26.61 1.66 -19.66
C PRO A 477 27.09 1.00 -20.95
N THR A 478 28.37 0.72 -21.00
CA THR A 478 29.00 -0.03 -22.11
C THR A 478 29.79 -1.18 -21.53
N SER A 479 29.77 -2.34 -22.20
CA SER A 479 30.64 -3.45 -21.80
C SER A 479 32.10 -3.05 -21.92
N GLY A 480 32.88 -3.38 -20.90
CA GLY A 480 34.29 -3.05 -20.88
C GLY A 480 34.86 -2.82 -19.48
N VAL A 481 35.95 -2.11 -19.44
CA VAL A 481 36.65 -1.72 -18.22
C VAL A 481 36.75 -0.20 -18.20
N SER A 482 36.31 0.43 -17.12
CA SER A 482 36.46 1.86 -16.88
C SER A 482 37.31 2.13 -15.64
N ASN A 483 37.97 3.28 -15.61
CA ASN A 483 38.72 3.75 -14.46
C ASN A 483 38.11 5.08 -14.00
N SER A 484 37.93 5.22 -12.69
CA SER A 484 37.31 6.40 -12.12
C SER A 484 38.02 6.87 -10.86
N VAL A 485 37.90 8.14 -10.56
CA VAL A 485 38.43 8.77 -9.34
C VAL A 485 37.34 9.56 -8.65
N GLY A 486 37.34 9.57 -7.33
CA GLY A 486 36.28 10.25 -6.60
C GLY A 486 36.58 10.54 -5.14
N VAL A 487 35.56 11.01 -4.42
CA VAL A 487 35.62 11.31 -2.99
C VAL A 487 34.43 10.66 -2.31
N THR A 488 34.69 9.96 -1.22
CA THR A 488 33.64 9.43 -0.32
C THR A 488 33.70 10.15 1.01
N VAL A 489 32.53 10.49 1.54
CA VAL A 489 32.32 10.98 2.91
C VAL A 489 31.30 10.08 3.57
N GLY A 490 31.64 9.50 4.70
CA GLY A 490 30.73 8.60 5.39
C GLY A 490 31.01 8.52 6.88
N GLY A 491 30.05 7.97 7.63
CA GLY A 491 30.20 7.74 9.04
C GLY A 491 29.00 7.06 9.69
N GLY A 492 29.24 6.38 10.80
CA GLY A 492 28.21 5.75 11.62
C GLY A 492 28.77 4.71 12.58
N VAL A 493 28.03 4.42 13.64
CA VAL A 493 28.32 3.35 14.60
C VAL A 493 27.11 2.43 14.65
N GLY A 494 27.30 1.18 14.22
CA GLY A 494 26.18 0.21 14.10
C GLY A 494 25.39 0.32 12.82
N GLY A 495 25.07 1.53 12.35
CA GLY A 495 24.59 1.83 11.01
C GLY A 495 25.54 2.78 10.30
N HIS A 496 25.79 2.57 9.02
CA HIS A 496 26.73 3.33 8.20
C HIS A 496 26.01 4.04 7.06
N PHE A 497 26.37 5.30 6.83
CA PHE A 497 25.93 6.10 5.68
C PHE A 497 27.17 6.60 4.93
N ALA A 498 27.18 6.48 3.61
CA ALA A 498 28.23 7.02 2.78
C ALA A 498 27.63 7.73 1.56
N TYR A 499 28.21 8.87 1.21
CA TYR A 499 28.00 9.57 -0.05
C TYR A 499 29.30 9.55 -0.85
N THR A 500 29.21 9.14 -2.11
CA THR A 500 30.37 9.03 -2.99
C THR A 500 30.09 9.76 -4.31
N TYR A 501 31.04 10.60 -4.70
CA TYR A 501 31.06 11.24 -6.01
C TYR A 501 32.27 10.77 -6.80
N VAL A 502 32.05 10.26 -8.01
CA VAL A 502 33.09 9.66 -8.86
C VAL A 502 33.00 10.22 -10.27
N VAL A 503 34.14 10.48 -10.88
CA VAL A 503 34.28 10.93 -12.27
C VAL A 503 35.05 9.86 -13.03
N ASP A 504 34.54 9.48 -14.21
CA ASP A 504 35.26 8.58 -15.11
C ASP A 504 36.49 9.27 -15.68
N VAL A 505 37.66 8.62 -15.60
CA VAL A 505 38.93 9.17 -16.05
C VAL A 505 38.99 9.21 -17.58
N ASP A 506 38.36 8.25 -18.23
CA ASP A 506 38.33 8.13 -19.69
C ASP A 506 37.22 8.98 -20.33
N ASN A 507 36.18 9.37 -19.54
CA ASN A 507 35.11 10.29 -19.98
C ASN A 507 34.73 11.26 -18.83
N PRO A 508 35.42 12.40 -18.68
CA PRO A 508 35.21 13.36 -17.59
C PRO A 508 33.84 14.01 -17.53
N GLU A 509 33.04 13.95 -18.60
CA GLU A 509 31.65 14.41 -18.59
C GLU A 509 30.70 13.40 -17.92
N SER A 510 31.17 12.15 -17.69
CA SER A 510 30.43 11.12 -16.97
C SER A 510 30.79 11.17 -15.49
N SER A 511 29.80 11.51 -14.67
CA SER A 511 29.91 11.48 -13.22
C SER A 511 28.90 10.52 -12.62
N THR A 512 29.29 9.84 -11.57
CA THR A 512 28.43 8.94 -10.80
C THR A 512 28.30 9.46 -9.38
N GLU A 513 27.08 9.64 -8.94
CA GLU A 513 26.75 9.92 -7.55
C GLU A 513 26.19 8.66 -6.91
N SER A 514 26.68 8.31 -5.72
CA SER A 514 26.25 7.11 -5.03
C SER A 514 25.89 7.42 -3.58
N VAL A 515 24.83 6.77 -3.10
CA VAL A 515 24.42 6.78 -1.69
C VAL A 515 24.43 5.34 -1.19
N GLY A 516 25.17 5.08 -0.15
CA GLY A 516 25.27 3.76 0.47
C GLY A 516 24.74 3.75 1.88
N ILE A 517 24.03 2.67 2.23
CA ILE A 517 23.56 2.38 3.58
C ILE A 517 24.03 0.99 3.94
N GLY A 518 24.66 0.86 5.11
CA GLY A 518 25.20 -0.42 5.53
C GLY A 518 25.30 -0.56 7.04
N ALA A 519 25.89 -1.67 7.44
CA ALA A 519 26.23 -1.95 8.83
C ALA A 519 27.76 -1.90 9.01
N GLY A 520 28.22 -1.19 10.04
CA GLY A 520 29.65 -1.09 10.33
C GLY A 520 29.96 0.04 11.31
N VAL A 521 31.23 0.29 11.47
CA VAL A 521 31.78 1.42 12.21
C VAL A 521 32.73 2.16 11.29
N ASP A 522 32.39 3.39 10.93
CA ASP A 522 33.23 4.21 10.06
C ASP A 522 33.02 5.70 10.34
N ALA A 523 34.08 6.48 10.19
CA ALA A 523 34.05 7.92 10.05
C ALA A 523 35.20 8.30 9.12
N SER A 524 34.88 8.65 7.86
CA SER A 524 35.92 8.80 6.85
C SER A 524 35.64 9.92 5.84
N VAL A 525 36.70 10.56 5.41
CA VAL A 525 36.78 11.34 4.17
C VAL A 525 37.90 10.76 3.35
N MET A 526 37.59 10.17 2.22
CA MET A 526 38.54 9.40 1.43
C MET A 526 38.53 9.81 -0.04
N THR A 527 39.70 9.77 -0.68
CA THR A 527 39.81 9.80 -2.13
C THR A 527 39.82 8.39 -2.68
N LEU A 528 39.12 8.14 -3.76
CA LEU A 528 38.95 6.85 -4.40
C LEU A 528 39.63 6.82 -5.75
N ALA A 529 40.23 5.67 -6.06
CA ALA A 529 40.59 5.30 -7.43
C ALA A 529 40.02 3.90 -7.71
N CYS A 530 39.11 3.82 -8.63
CA CYS A 530 38.32 2.62 -8.89
C CYS A 530 38.58 2.07 -10.29
N ARG A 531 38.49 0.75 -10.39
CA ARG A 531 38.42 0.05 -11.66
C ARG A 531 37.17 -0.82 -11.69
N THR A 532 36.34 -0.62 -12.69
CA THR A 532 35.06 -1.31 -12.87
C THR A 532 35.12 -2.17 -14.11
N TRP A 533 34.73 -3.43 -13.98
CA TRP A 533 34.53 -4.38 -15.08
C TRP A 533 33.05 -4.57 -15.25
N GLN A 534 32.57 -4.38 -16.47
CA GLN A 534 31.14 -4.37 -16.76
C GLN A 534 30.82 -5.20 -18.01
N GLU A 535 29.77 -6.00 -17.94
CA GLU A 535 29.23 -6.75 -19.06
C GLU A 535 27.74 -6.45 -19.20
N CYS A 536 27.32 -5.99 -20.37
CA CYS A 536 25.97 -5.54 -20.66
C CYS A 536 25.32 -6.43 -21.72
N TRP A 537 24.06 -6.70 -21.52
CA TRP A 537 23.22 -7.40 -22.50
C TRP A 537 22.16 -6.40 -22.99
N VAL A 538 22.12 -6.24 -24.31
CA VAL A 538 21.11 -5.41 -25.00
C VAL A 538 19.87 -6.26 -25.18
N ASN A 539 18.71 -5.74 -24.78
CA ASN A 539 17.42 -6.34 -25.07
C ASN A 539 16.84 -5.84 -26.37
#